data_5fd41345ded53ccc940c8c708113033e
#
_entry.id   5fd41345ded53ccc940c8c708113033e
#
_cell.length_a   1.000
_cell.length_b   1.000
_cell.length_c   1.000
_cell.angle_alpha   90.00
_cell.angle_beta   90.00
_cell.angle_gamma   90.00
#
_symmetry.space_group_name_H-M   'P 1'
#
loop_
_entity.id
_entity.type
_entity.pdbx_description
1 polymer ?
#
loop_
_entity_poly.entity_id
_entity_poly.type
_entity_poly.pdbx_seq_one_letter_code
_entity_poly.pdbx_strand_id
1 'polypeptide(L)'
;MKATSLILAFILSTSLAKAQNAPQVSYFPLQNVKLLDSPFLQAQQTDLHYILALNPDRLLAPFLREAGLTPKAPSYTNWENTGLDGHIGGHYISALSMMYAATGDTAVYNRLNYMLDELHRAQQAVGTGFIGGTPGSL
;
A
#
# COMPACT_ATOMS: atom_id res chain seq x y z
N MET A 1 -59.95 -10.78 -15.78
CA MET A 1 -59.17 -9.61 -15.35
C MET A 1 -58.84 -9.53 -13.86
N LYS A 2 -59.42 -10.33 -12.93
CA LYS A 2 -59.15 -10.27 -11.49
C LYS A 2 -57.98 -11.14 -10.99
N ALA A 3 -57.59 -12.18 -11.73
CA ALA A 3 -56.51 -13.10 -11.33
C ALA A 3 -55.12 -12.56 -11.63
N THR A 4 -54.93 -11.81 -12.69
CA THR A 4 -53.66 -11.18 -13.07
C THR A 4 -53.19 -10.10 -12.12
N SER A 5 -54.14 -9.33 -11.52
CA SER A 5 -53.80 -8.31 -10.53
C SER A 5 -53.32 -8.88 -9.19
N LEU A 6 -53.81 -10.05 -8.78
CA LEU A 6 -53.38 -10.72 -7.54
C LEU A 6 -51.95 -11.29 -7.65
N ILE A 7 -51.56 -11.82 -8.82
CA ILE A 7 -50.23 -12.35 -9.06
C ILE A 7 -49.19 -11.20 -9.09
N LEU A 8 -49.53 -10.05 -9.67
CA LEU A 8 -48.65 -8.90 -9.70
C LEU A 8 -48.38 -8.31 -8.29
N ALA A 9 -49.42 -8.29 -7.43
CA ALA A 9 -49.29 -7.87 -6.05
C ALA A 9 -48.41 -8.81 -5.18
N PHE A 10 -48.46 -10.13 -5.48
CA PHE A 10 -47.65 -11.10 -4.76
C PHE A 10 -46.18 -11.02 -5.16
N ILE A 11 -45.87 -10.75 -6.41
CA ILE A 11 -44.47 -10.57 -6.90
C ILE A 11 -43.85 -9.28 -6.35
N LEU A 12 -44.64 -8.21 -6.16
CA LEU A 12 -44.15 -6.97 -5.58
C LEU A 12 -43.84 -7.06 -4.09
N SER A 13 -44.52 -7.94 -3.34
CA SER A 13 -44.31 -8.11 -1.91
C SER A 13 -43.07 -8.93 -1.55
N THR A 14 -42.50 -9.72 -2.47
CA THR A 14 -41.29 -10.52 -2.22
C THR A 14 -39.98 -9.74 -2.39
N SER A 15 -40.04 -8.55 -3.00
CA SER A 15 -38.83 -7.72 -3.21
C SER A 15 -38.45 -6.84 -2.02
N LEU A 16 -39.17 -6.88 -0.89
CA LEU A 16 -38.88 -6.13 0.32
C LEU A 16 -38.18 -6.93 1.42
N ALA A 17 -37.69 -8.12 1.13
CA ALA A 17 -36.80 -8.84 2.04
C ALA A 17 -35.47 -8.05 2.13
N LYS A 18 -35.37 -7.16 3.10
CA LYS A 18 -34.09 -6.55 3.49
C LYS A 18 -33.17 -7.70 3.91
N ALA A 19 -32.11 -7.90 3.15
CA ALA A 19 -31.03 -8.77 3.61
C ALA A 19 -30.59 -8.24 4.98
N GLN A 20 -30.81 -9.05 6.02
CA GLN A 20 -30.26 -8.75 7.34
C GLN A 20 -28.75 -8.72 7.16
N ASN A 21 -28.14 -7.55 7.42
CA ASN A 21 -26.70 -7.45 7.46
C ASN A 21 -26.19 -8.47 8.48
N ALA A 22 -25.52 -9.50 8.00
CA ALA A 22 -24.79 -10.42 8.88
C ALA A 22 -23.83 -9.57 9.75
N PRO A 23 -23.63 -9.91 11.02
CA PRO A 23 -22.70 -9.17 11.87
C PRO A 23 -21.33 -9.14 11.19
N GLN A 24 -20.88 -7.93 10.82
CA GLN A 24 -19.61 -7.76 10.15
C GLN A 24 -18.49 -7.85 11.19
N VAL A 25 -17.71 -8.92 11.13
CA VAL A 25 -16.48 -9.04 11.92
C VAL A 25 -15.43 -8.13 11.30
N SER A 26 -14.83 -7.25 12.10
CA SER A 26 -13.74 -6.36 11.68
C SER A 26 -12.52 -6.57 12.58
N TYR A 27 -11.34 -6.32 12.03
CA TYR A 27 -10.11 -6.32 12.80
C TYR A 27 -9.96 -5.02 13.59
N PHE A 28 -9.27 -5.07 14.72
CA PHE A 28 -8.83 -3.87 15.39
C PHE A 28 -7.83 -3.12 14.51
N PRO A 29 -7.91 -1.77 14.44
CA PRO A 29 -6.86 -0.99 13.80
C PRO A 29 -5.50 -1.25 14.44
N LEU A 30 -4.43 -1.31 13.66
CA LEU A 30 -3.08 -1.62 14.15
C LEU A 30 -2.63 -0.69 15.28
N GLN A 31 -2.98 0.59 15.21
CA GLN A 31 -2.65 1.56 16.27
C GLN A 31 -3.29 1.24 17.63
N ASN A 32 -4.34 0.43 17.66
CA ASN A 32 -5.02 0.02 18.88
C ASN A 32 -4.49 -1.30 19.46
N VAL A 33 -3.54 -1.94 18.78
CA VAL A 33 -2.91 -3.19 19.21
C VAL A 33 -1.49 -2.91 19.64
N LYS A 34 -1.13 -3.28 20.88
CA LYS A 34 0.22 -3.12 21.41
C LYS A 34 0.81 -4.46 21.75
N LEU A 35 2.02 -4.73 21.25
CA LEU A 35 2.79 -5.88 21.66
C LEU A 35 3.35 -5.65 23.05
N LEU A 36 3.19 -6.64 23.91
CA LEU A 36 3.81 -6.67 25.23
C LEU A 36 5.26 -7.18 25.11
N ASP A 37 6.05 -7.06 26.19
CA ASP A 37 7.41 -7.58 26.23
C ASP A 37 7.42 -9.08 25.92
N SER A 38 8.03 -9.43 24.80
CA SER A 38 7.97 -10.77 24.22
C SER A 38 8.92 -10.89 23.00
N PRO A 39 9.17 -12.10 22.51
CA PRO A 39 9.88 -12.30 21.25
C PRO A 39 9.22 -11.60 20.05
N PHE A 40 7.90 -11.39 20.08
CA PHE A 40 7.19 -10.67 19.01
C PHE A 40 7.51 -9.17 19.02
N LEU A 41 7.59 -8.54 20.17
CA LEU A 41 8.03 -7.15 20.29
C LEU A 41 9.48 -6.99 19.82
N GLN A 42 10.35 -7.93 20.19
CA GLN A 42 11.75 -7.92 19.75
C GLN A 42 11.86 -8.08 18.22
N ALA A 43 11.04 -8.95 17.61
CA ALA A 43 10.97 -9.10 16.17
C ALA A 43 10.51 -7.80 15.47
N GLN A 44 9.48 -7.14 16.00
CA GLN A 44 9.01 -5.85 15.46
C GLN A 44 10.11 -4.78 15.53
N GLN A 45 10.85 -4.70 16.64
CA GLN A 45 11.95 -3.75 16.80
C GLN A 45 13.10 -4.05 15.81
N THR A 46 13.43 -5.33 15.63
CA THR A 46 14.44 -5.76 14.65
C THR A 46 14.04 -5.38 13.24
N ASP A 47 12.79 -5.60 12.87
CA ASP A 47 12.25 -5.26 11.57
C ASP A 47 12.24 -3.74 11.35
N LEU A 48 11.83 -2.96 12.36
CA LEU A 48 11.89 -1.49 12.33
C LEU A 48 13.31 -0.99 12.03
N HIS A 49 14.31 -1.52 12.72
CA HIS A 49 15.70 -1.17 12.46
C HIS A 49 16.14 -1.56 11.06
N TYR A 50 15.75 -2.74 10.58
CA TYR A 50 16.08 -3.22 9.24
C TYR A 50 15.50 -2.32 8.16
N ILE A 51 14.19 -2.01 8.20
CA ILE A 51 13.56 -1.17 7.18
C ILE A 51 14.13 0.26 7.18
N LEU A 52 14.52 0.81 8.34
CA LEU A 52 15.18 2.12 8.39
C LEU A 52 16.64 2.09 7.92
N ALA A 53 17.31 0.94 7.97
CA ALA A 53 18.67 0.78 7.45
C ALA A 53 18.73 0.71 5.91
N LEU A 54 17.62 0.39 5.23
CA LEU A 54 17.56 0.41 3.77
C LEU A 54 17.74 1.84 3.24
N ASN A 55 18.50 1.96 2.14
CA ASN A 55 18.69 3.25 1.48
C ASN A 55 17.50 3.55 0.55
N PRO A 56 16.66 4.56 0.85
CA PRO A 56 15.47 4.88 0.06
C PRO A 56 15.82 5.35 -1.36
N ASP A 57 16.92 6.05 -1.56
CA ASP A 57 17.32 6.56 -2.88
C ASP A 57 17.63 5.43 -3.85
N ARG A 58 18.14 4.31 -3.33
CA ARG A 58 18.38 3.12 -4.14
C ARG A 58 17.09 2.42 -4.56
N LEU A 59 16.07 2.47 -3.69
CA LEU A 59 14.72 1.92 -3.98
C LEU A 59 13.92 2.83 -4.90
N LEU A 60 14.18 4.15 -4.86
CA LEU A 60 13.54 5.14 -5.73
C LEU A 60 14.19 5.21 -7.12
N ALA A 61 15.43 4.73 -7.26
CA ALA A 61 16.20 4.88 -8.50
C ALA A 61 15.48 4.35 -9.76
N PRO A 62 14.82 3.19 -9.75
CA PRO A 62 14.05 2.72 -10.91
C PRO A 62 12.95 3.69 -11.35
N PHE A 63 12.16 4.19 -10.40
CA PHE A 63 11.05 5.11 -10.69
C PHE A 63 11.52 6.44 -11.25
N LEU A 64 12.61 6.98 -10.69
CA LEU A 64 13.20 8.23 -11.18
C LEU A 64 13.77 8.05 -12.58
N ARG A 65 14.45 6.95 -12.85
CA ARG A 65 15.00 6.64 -14.18
C ARG A 65 13.90 6.56 -15.22
N GLU A 66 12.84 5.79 -14.98
CA GLU A 66 11.71 5.67 -15.91
C GLU A 66 10.99 7.00 -16.12
N ALA A 67 10.92 7.84 -15.10
CA ALA A 67 10.38 9.21 -15.23
C ALA A 67 11.31 10.21 -15.95
N GLY A 68 12.45 9.77 -16.47
CA GLY A 68 13.44 10.64 -17.10
C GLY A 68 14.19 11.55 -16.14
N LEU A 69 14.12 11.28 -14.83
CA LEU A 69 14.84 12.02 -13.79
C LEU A 69 16.15 11.32 -13.43
N THR A 70 17.13 12.09 -12.99
CA THR A 70 18.40 11.54 -12.50
C THR A 70 18.20 10.89 -11.12
N PRO A 71 18.47 9.58 -10.96
CA PRO A 71 18.46 8.93 -9.65
C PRO A 71 19.53 9.51 -8.73
N LYS A 72 19.21 9.58 -7.43
CA LYS A 72 20.14 10.07 -6.38
C LYS A 72 21.18 9.02 -5.97
N ALA A 73 20.90 7.73 -6.25
CA ALA A 73 21.79 6.60 -5.99
C ALA A 73 21.56 5.50 -7.03
N PRO A 74 22.52 4.57 -7.25
CA PRO A 74 22.28 3.40 -8.09
C PRO A 74 21.26 2.47 -7.45
N SER A 75 20.41 1.82 -8.27
CA SER A 75 19.46 0.79 -7.80
C SER A 75 20.16 -0.30 -6.98
N TYR A 76 19.37 -0.98 -6.16
CA TYR A 76 19.80 -2.30 -5.66
C TYR A 76 19.95 -3.28 -6.83
N THR A 77 20.67 -4.37 -6.59
CA THR A 77 20.87 -5.44 -7.58
C THR A 77 19.76 -6.49 -7.53
N ASN A 78 19.88 -7.53 -8.30
CA ASN A 78 18.91 -8.61 -8.47
C ASN A 78 17.58 -8.08 -9.04
N TRP A 79 16.49 -8.24 -8.34
CA TRP A 79 15.15 -7.87 -8.84
C TRP A 79 15.01 -6.39 -9.22
N GLU A 80 15.82 -5.52 -8.62
CA GLU A 80 15.77 -4.07 -8.87
C GLU A 80 16.63 -3.63 -10.09
N ASN A 81 17.21 -4.57 -10.84
CA ASN A 81 17.98 -4.30 -12.08
C ASN A 81 17.91 -5.43 -13.11
N THR A 82 16.90 -6.28 -13.07
CA THR A 82 16.74 -7.43 -13.97
C THR A 82 15.37 -7.50 -14.67
N GLY A 83 14.64 -6.38 -14.70
CA GLY A 83 13.33 -6.29 -15.36
C GLY A 83 12.13 -6.30 -14.40
N LEU A 84 12.36 -6.46 -13.09
CA LEU A 84 11.37 -6.30 -12.02
C LEU A 84 11.64 -5.05 -11.18
N ASP A 85 12.32 -4.09 -11.80
CA ASP A 85 12.77 -2.87 -11.17
C ASP A 85 11.60 -2.10 -10.54
N GLY A 86 11.78 -1.61 -9.31
CA GLY A 86 10.74 -0.94 -8.53
C GLY A 86 9.87 -1.85 -7.67
N HIS A 87 9.99 -3.19 -7.82
CA HIS A 87 9.21 -4.16 -7.05
C HIS A 87 9.40 -4.01 -5.53
N ILE A 88 10.66 -4.00 -5.08
CA ILE A 88 10.98 -3.85 -3.65
C ILE A 88 10.57 -2.47 -3.14
N GLY A 89 10.68 -1.41 -3.97
CA GLY A 89 10.23 -0.06 -3.60
C GLY A 89 8.75 -0.02 -3.22
N GLY A 90 7.88 -0.71 -3.96
CA GLY A 90 6.46 -0.83 -3.65
C GLY A 90 6.20 -1.56 -2.32
N HIS A 91 6.86 -2.70 -2.10
CA HIS A 91 6.79 -3.43 -0.84
C HIS A 91 7.29 -2.61 0.35
N TYR A 92 8.36 -1.84 0.14
CA TYR A 92 8.94 -0.99 1.16
C TYR A 92 7.97 0.08 1.67
N ILE A 93 7.22 0.72 0.76
CA ILE A 93 6.19 1.69 1.15
C ILE A 93 5.09 1.03 1.98
N SER A 94 4.66 -0.17 1.60
CA SER A 94 3.69 -0.94 2.37
C SER A 94 4.21 -1.28 3.76
N ALA A 95 5.48 -1.72 3.86
CA ALA A 95 6.13 -2.03 5.13
C ALA A 95 6.22 -0.79 6.04
N LEU A 96 6.66 0.36 5.51
CA LEU A 96 6.71 1.63 6.24
C LEU A 96 5.33 2.04 6.74
N SER A 97 4.30 1.93 5.90
CA SER A 97 2.93 2.29 6.28
C SER A 97 2.39 1.43 7.42
N MET A 98 2.60 0.12 7.34
CA MET A 98 2.17 -0.83 8.38
C MET A 98 2.97 -0.65 9.67
N MET A 99 4.29 -0.44 9.57
CA MET A 99 5.14 -0.20 10.73
C MET A 99 4.77 1.11 11.44
N TYR A 100 4.51 2.18 10.69
CA TYR A 100 4.02 3.43 11.27
C TYR A 100 2.65 3.26 11.95
N ALA A 101 1.71 2.58 11.30
CA ALA A 101 0.40 2.32 11.88
C ALA A 101 0.48 1.50 13.18
N ALA A 102 1.43 0.57 13.29
CA ALA A 102 1.61 -0.28 14.47
C ALA A 102 2.37 0.42 15.62
N THR A 103 3.33 1.28 15.29
CA THR A 103 4.28 1.84 16.28
C THR A 103 4.12 3.33 16.54
N GLY A 104 3.67 4.10 15.56
CA GLY A 104 3.68 5.56 15.59
C GLY A 104 5.09 6.18 15.49
N ASP A 105 6.09 5.41 15.05
CA ASP A 105 7.48 5.85 15.01
C ASP A 105 7.68 6.99 14.00
N THR A 106 8.24 8.12 14.48
CA THR A 106 8.42 9.33 13.69
C THR A 106 9.48 9.18 12.59
N ALA A 107 10.52 8.36 12.79
CA ALA A 107 11.53 8.13 11.77
C ALA A 107 10.94 7.33 10.60
N VAL A 108 10.06 6.36 10.90
CA VAL A 108 9.29 5.62 9.89
C VAL A 108 8.35 6.56 9.13
N TYR A 109 7.63 7.44 9.83
CA TYR A 109 6.75 8.44 9.21
C TYR A 109 7.51 9.36 8.25
N ASN A 110 8.64 9.90 8.70
CA ASN A 110 9.47 10.78 7.87
C ASN A 110 10.02 10.05 6.63
N ARG A 111 10.44 8.79 6.81
CA ARG A 111 10.90 7.95 5.70
C ARG A 111 9.79 7.66 4.69
N LEU A 112 8.58 7.37 5.17
CA LEU A 112 7.40 7.14 4.32
C LEU A 112 7.08 8.39 3.49
N ASN A 113 7.01 9.56 4.13
CA ASN A 113 6.76 10.81 3.41
C ASN A 113 7.83 11.10 2.37
N TYR A 114 9.11 10.92 2.71
CA TYR A 114 10.19 11.07 1.74
C TYR A 114 10.01 10.18 0.50
N MET A 115 9.64 8.91 0.69
CA MET A 115 9.36 8.00 -0.42
C MET A 115 8.19 8.49 -1.27
N LEU A 116 7.09 8.91 -0.63
CA LEU A 116 5.90 9.40 -1.33
C LEU A 116 6.17 10.70 -2.10
N ASP A 117 6.91 11.64 -1.53
CA ASP A 117 7.26 12.91 -2.17
C ASP A 117 8.10 12.69 -3.43
N GLU A 118 9.09 11.80 -3.36
CA GLU A 118 9.94 11.46 -4.52
C GLU A 118 9.16 10.72 -5.61
N LEU A 119 8.26 9.81 -5.22
CA LEU A 119 7.38 9.13 -6.17
C LEU A 119 6.39 10.12 -6.82
N HIS A 120 5.85 11.04 -6.04
CA HIS A 120 4.99 12.10 -6.59
C HIS A 120 5.76 12.99 -7.57
N ARG A 121 7.00 13.33 -7.26
CA ARG A 121 7.89 14.07 -8.18
C ARG A 121 8.12 13.30 -9.49
N ALA A 122 8.33 11.98 -9.42
CA ALA A 122 8.45 11.12 -10.60
C ALA A 122 7.13 11.10 -11.41
N GLN A 123 6.00 10.94 -10.75
CA GLN A 123 4.67 10.94 -11.37
C GLN A 123 4.39 12.26 -12.11
N GLN A 124 4.75 13.40 -11.50
CA GLN A 124 4.61 14.72 -12.12
C GLN A 124 5.49 14.86 -13.36
N ALA A 125 6.71 14.35 -13.33
CA ALA A 125 7.62 14.39 -14.47
C ALA A 125 7.10 13.59 -15.67
N VAL A 126 6.45 12.47 -15.43
CA VAL A 126 5.78 11.67 -16.48
C VAL A 126 4.56 12.38 -17.07
N GLY A 127 3.78 13.08 -16.26
CA GLY A 127 2.63 13.88 -16.71
C GLY A 127 1.37 13.10 -17.08
N THR A 128 1.40 11.76 -17.06
CA THR A 128 0.23 10.90 -17.39
C THR A 128 -0.55 10.43 -16.17
N GLY A 129 -0.04 10.70 -14.96
CA GLY A 129 -0.58 10.16 -13.71
C GLY A 129 -0.07 8.75 -13.39
N PHE A 130 0.60 8.09 -14.30
CA PHE A 130 1.22 6.79 -14.07
C PHE A 130 2.55 6.92 -13.33
N ILE A 131 2.93 5.86 -12.61
CA ILE A 131 4.24 5.71 -11.99
C ILE A 131 4.66 4.25 -12.06
N GLY A 132 5.87 3.96 -12.52
CA GLY A 132 6.43 2.62 -12.64
C GLY A 132 7.95 2.65 -12.56
N GLY A 133 8.55 1.53 -12.17
CA GLY A 133 10.00 1.39 -12.13
C GLY A 133 10.52 0.32 -13.11
N THR A 134 9.62 -0.45 -13.71
CA THR A 134 9.96 -1.49 -14.68
C THR A 134 10.43 -0.83 -15.98
N PRO A 135 11.59 -1.24 -16.55
CA PRO A 135 12.12 -0.67 -17.77
C PRO A 135 11.12 -0.66 -18.92
N GLY A 136 10.91 0.52 -19.52
CA GLY A 136 9.99 0.69 -20.64
C GLY A 136 8.50 0.62 -20.26
N SER A 137 8.15 0.82 -19.01
CA SER A 137 6.74 0.83 -18.54
C SER A 137 6.01 2.15 -18.77
N LEU A 138 6.71 3.20 -19.23
CA LEU A 138 6.19 4.55 -19.50
C LEU A 138 6.11 4.84 -20.98
#